data_68a4aba2d3f22201059c4d71001628ac
#
_entry.id   68a4aba2d3f22201059c4d71001628ac
#
_cell.length_a   1.000
_cell.length_b   1.000
_cell.length_c   1.000
_cell.angle_alpha   90.00
_cell.angle_beta   90.00
_cell.angle_gamma   90.00
#
_symmetry.space_group_name_H-M   'P 1'
#
loop_
_entity.id
_entity.type
_entity.pdbx_description
1 polymer ?
#
loop_
_entity_poly.entity_id
_entity_poly.type
_entity_poly.pdbx_seq_one_letter_code
_entity_poly.pdbx_strand_id
1 'polypeptide(L)'
;VGATCADNIARKELAEELILLDIREGFAEGKAIDMMQTSALLGFDTKIKGVTNDYAATADSEVVVITSGLPRKPGMTREELIGTNAGIVKSVTESILKHSPNTIIIVVSNPMDTMNYLTLKTSGLPKNRILGMGGALDSSRFKYYLSV
;
A
#
# COMPACT_ATOMS: atom_id res chain seq x y z
N VAL A 1 -6.08 1.58 -6.05
CA VAL A 1 -5.92 0.47 -5.08
C VAL A 1 -5.70 1.03 -3.69
N GLY A 2 -4.68 1.88 -3.45
CA GLY A 2 -4.34 2.42 -2.13
C GLY A 2 -5.53 3.11 -1.43
N ALA A 3 -6.21 4.04 -2.10
CA ALA A 3 -7.37 4.71 -1.53
C ALA A 3 -8.52 3.75 -1.17
N THR A 4 -8.79 2.75 -2.01
CA THR A 4 -9.80 1.72 -1.72
C THR A 4 -9.39 0.84 -0.53
N CYS A 5 -8.09 0.54 -0.41
CA CYS A 5 -7.56 -0.17 0.75
C CYS A 5 -7.76 0.65 2.03
N ALA A 6 -7.41 1.93 1.99
CA ALA A 6 -7.59 2.87 3.09
C ALA A 6 -9.05 2.96 3.55
N ASP A 7 -9.99 3.13 2.61
CA ASP A 7 -11.43 3.18 2.89
C ASP A 7 -11.92 1.91 3.61
N ASN A 8 -11.47 0.72 3.16
CA ASN A 8 -11.84 -0.54 3.81
C ASN A 8 -11.20 -0.72 5.20
N ILE A 9 -9.96 -0.26 5.40
CA ILE A 9 -9.30 -0.28 6.71
C ILE A 9 -10.07 0.60 7.69
N ALA A 10 -10.43 1.82 7.28
CA ALA A 10 -11.17 2.76 8.09
C ALA A 10 -12.57 2.23 8.47
N ARG A 11 -13.37 1.81 7.48
CA ARG A 11 -14.73 1.27 7.73
C ARG A 11 -14.77 0.04 8.63
N LYS A 12 -13.69 -0.74 8.65
CA LYS A 12 -13.56 -1.93 9.51
C LYS A 12 -12.84 -1.63 10.81
N GLU A 13 -12.45 -0.38 11.02
CA GLU A 13 -11.72 0.08 12.22
C GLU A 13 -10.50 -0.81 12.55
N LEU A 14 -9.72 -1.18 11.50
CA LEU A 14 -8.54 -2.02 11.66
C LEU A 14 -7.31 -1.23 12.17
N ALA A 15 -7.40 0.09 12.22
CA ALA A 15 -6.38 0.99 12.73
C ALA A 15 -7.03 2.20 13.38
N GLU A 16 -6.41 2.74 14.42
CA GLU A 16 -6.84 4.01 15.05
C GLU A 16 -6.50 5.21 14.17
N GLU A 17 -5.31 5.17 13.56
CA GLU A 17 -4.82 6.21 12.66
C GLU A 17 -4.33 5.58 11.34
N LEU A 18 -4.65 6.24 10.24
CA LEU A 18 -4.29 5.83 8.89
C LEU A 18 -3.65 6.99 8.14
N ILE A 19 -2.41 6.82 7.72
CA ILE A 19 -1.72 7.78 6.87
C ILE A 19 -1.84 7.35 5.42
N LEU A 20 -2.44 8.18 4.58
CA LEU A 20 -2.51 8.00 3.14
C LEU A 20 -1.46 8.89 2.48
N LEU A 21 -0.42 8.26 1.90
CA LEU A 21 0.69 8.97 1.27
C LEU A 21 0.67 8.78 -0.24
N ASP A 22 0.80 9.87 -0.98
CA ASP A 22 1.01 9.87 -2.43
C ASP A 22 2.08 10.90 -2.79
N ILE A 23 2.74 10.71 -3.93
CA ILE A 23 3.71 11.70 -4.47
C ILE A 23 3.02 12.83 -5.21
N ARG A 24 1.76 12.65 -5.61
CA ARG A 24 0.96 13.63 -6.33
C ARG A 24 0.33 14.61 -5.34
N GLU A 25 0.69 15.87 -5.50
CA GLU A 25 0.25 16.97 -4.63
C GLU A 25 -1.28 17.02 -4.47
N GLY A 26 -1.76 17.13 -3.24
CA GLY A 26 -3.16 17.25 -2.89
C GLY A 26 -4.02 16.00 -3.08
N PHE A 27 -3.47 14.93 -3.69
CA PHE A 27 -4.28 13.75 -4.00
C PHE A 27 -4.62 12.92 -2.75
N ALA A 28 -3.64 12.66 -1.92
CA ALA A 28 -3.85 11.90 -0.69
C ALA A 28 -4.69 12.69 0.32
N GLU A 29 -4.43 13.98 0.42
CA GLU A 29 -5.18 14.91 1.28
C GLU A 29 -6.66 14.98 0.89
N GLY A 30 -6.96 15.17 -0.40
CA GLY A 30 -8.31 15.15 -0.91
C GLY A 30 -9.03 13.84 -0.63
N LYS A 31 -8.37 12.69 -0.85
CA LYS A 31 -8.94 11.39 -0.54
C LYS A 31 -9.19 11.17 0.94
N ALA A 32 -8.28 11.62 1.80
CA ALA A 32 -8.46 11.53 3.25
C ALA A 32 -9.68 12.36 3.72
N ILE A 33 -9.84 13.57 3.20
CA ILE A 33 -11.00 14.43 3.49
C ILE A 33 -12.30 13.77 3.02
N ASP A 34 -12.35 13.27 1.77
CA ASP A 34 -13.51 12.56 1.23
C ASP A 34 -13.95 11.42 2.15
N MET A 35 -13.00 10.60 2.61
CA MET A 35 -13.28 9.46 3.50
C MET A 35 -13.73 9.95 4.88
N MET A 36 -13.04 10.92 5.49
CA MET A 36 -13.39 11.44 6.81
C MET A 36 -14.79 12.06 6.85
N GLN A 37 -15.22 12.71 5.77
CA GLN A 37 -16.58 13.27 5.68
C GLN A 37 -17.68 12.20 5.70
N THR A 38 -17.34 10.94 5.38
CA THR A 38 -18.31 9.83 5.45
C THR A 38 -18.34 9.14 6.81
N SER A 39 -17.44 9.46 7.73
CA SER A 39 -17.26 8.74 9.00
C SER A 39 -18.54 8.68 9.84
N ALA A 40 -19.22 9.80 10.01
CA ALA A 40 -20.46 9.86 10.78
C ALA A 40 -21.61 9.05 10.14
N LEU A 41 -21.64 8.96 8.80
CA LEU A 41 -22.65 8.17 8.07
C LEU A 41 -22.35 6.68 8.13
N LEU A 42 -21.08 6.31 8.08
CA LEU A 42 -20.63 4.92 7.98
C LEU A 42 -20.25 4.32 9.34
N GLY A 43 -20.18 5.12 10.39
CA GLY A 43 -20.00 4.70 11.77
C GLY A 43 -18.59 4.20 12.07
N PHE A 44 -17.54 4.94 11.67
CA PHE A 44 -16.16 4.62 12.03
C PHE A 44 -15.44 5.82 12.64
N ASP A 45 -14.49 5.55 13.55
CA ASP A 45 -13.70 6.56 14.27
C ASP A 45 -12.21 6.60 13.83
N THR A 46 -11.79 5.74 12.92
CA THR A 46 -10.42 5.75 12.36
C THR A 46 -10.06 7.14 11.83
N LYS A 47 -8.97 7.71 12.31
CA LYS A 47 -8.46 9.02 11.86
C LYS A 47 -7.66 8.84 10.58
N ILE A 48 -8.07 9.50 9.50
CA ILE A 48 -7.38 9.40 8.21
C ILE A 48 -6.71 10.74 7.92
N LYS A 49 -5.40 10.71 7.67
CA LYS A 49 -4.60 11.87 7.27
C LYS A 49 -3.96 11.60 5.91
N GLY A 50 -4.17 12.50 4.96
CA GLY A 50 -3.47 12.51 3.68
C GLY A 50 -2.20 13.36 3.76
N VAL A 51 -1.14 12.90 3.10
CA VAL A 51 0.13 13.65 3.00
C VAL A 51 0.76 13.49 1.62
N THR A 52 1.36 14.54 1.11
CA THR A 52 2.10 14.52 -0.15
C THR A 52 3.59 14.38 0.11
N ASN A 53 4.18 13.25 -0.34
CA ASN A 53 5.63 12.97 -0.28
C ASN A 53 6.28 13.20 1.11
N ASP A 54 5.49 13.20 2.16
CA ASP A 54 5.95 13.39 3.54
C ASP A 54 6.03 12.04 4.26
N TYR A 55 7.18 11.38 4.13
CA TYR A 55 7.44 10.10 4.80
C TYR A 55 7.62 10.23 6.31
N ALA A 56 7.93 11.43 6.83
CA ALA A 56 8.02 11.62 8.27
C ALA A 56 6.66 11.43 8.96
N ALA A 57 5.57 11.72 8.27
CA ALA A 57 4.22 11.46 8.77
C ALA A 57 3.92 9.97 9.00
N THR A 58 4.72 9.06 8.42
CA THR A 58 4.57 7.61 8.61
C THR A 58 5.38 7.07 9.80
N ALA A 59 5.94 7.95 10.64
CA ALA A 59 6.77 7.53 11.78
C ALA A 59 6.00 6.56 12.68
N ASP A 60 6.73 5.55 13.16
CA ASP A 60 6.23 4.52 14.08
C ASP A 60 5.01 3.72 13.58
N SER A 61 4.81 3.67 12.26
CA SER A 61 3.76 2.83 11.67
C SER A 61 3.99 1.35 11.97
N GLU A 62 3.02 0.68 12.57
CA GLU A 62 3.07 -0.76 12.85
C GLU A 62 2.99 -1.58 11.55
N VAL A 63 2.15 -1.13 10.60
CA VAL A 63 1.93 -1.78 9.31
C VAL A 63 1.96 -0.75 8.18
N VAL A 64 2.69 -1.07 7.12
CA VAL A 64 2.73 -0.27 5.89
C VAL A 64 2.27 -1.10 4.70
N VAL A 65 1.35 -0.57 3.91
CA VAL A 65 0.84 -1.22 2.69
C VAL A 65 1.39 -0.48 1.46
N ILE A 66 2.27 -1.12 0.71
CA ILE A 66 2.86 -0.54 -0.51
C ILE A 66 2.00 -0.92 -1.72
N THR A 67 1.29 0.06 -2.24
CA THR A 67 0.46 -0.05 -3.45
C THR A 67 1.00 0.77 -4.63
N SER A 68 2.15 1.43 -4.43
CA SER A 68 2.79 2.30 -5.41
C SER A 68 3.34 1.50 -6.59
N GLY A 69 3.27 2.08 -7.77
CA GLY A 69 3.76 1.49 -9.02
C GLY A 69 2.96 1.96 -10.22
N LEU A 70 3.53 1.79 -11.40
CA LEU A 70 2.89 2.12 -12.66
C LEU A 70 2.13 0.89 -13.20
N PRO A 71 0.94 1.08 -13.76
CA PRO A 71 0.27 0.05 -14.53
C PRO A 71 1.01 -0.17 -15.86
N ARG A 72 0.92 -1.40 -16.37
CA ARG A 72 1.48 -1.71 -17.70
C ARG A 72 0.81 -0.86 -18.77
N LYS A 73 1.61 -0.15 -19.55
CA LYS A 73 1.13 0.62 -20.70
C LYS A 73 1.17 -0.23 -21.97
N PRO A 74 0.33 0.06 -22.98
CA PRO A 74 0.44 -0.56 -24.30
C PRO A 74 1.86 -0.38 -24.85
N GLY A 75 2.43 -1.46 -25.39
CA GLY A 75 3.80 -1.47 -25.92
C GLY A 75 4.92 -1.65 -24.91
N MET A 76 4.65 -1.59 -23.62
CA MET A 76 5.66 -1.82 -22.58
C MET A 76 5.93 -3.32 -22.40
N THR A 77 7.19 -3.70 -22.39
CA THR A 77 7.59 -5.07 -22.05
C THR A 77 7.40 -5.36 -20.57
N ARG A 78 7.42 -6.65 -20.19
CA ARG A 78 7.32 -7.05 -18.79
C ARG A 78 8.57 -6.64 -18.00
N GLU A 79 9.72 -6.73 -18.63
CA GLU A 79 11.02 -6.38 -18.05
C GLU A 79 11.10 -4.86 -17.77
N GLU A 80 10.64 -4.02 -18.68
CA GLU A 80 10.58 -2.56 -18.47
C GLU A 80 9.67 -2.18 -17.31
N LEU A 81 8.51 -2.84 -17.19
CA LEU A 81 7.61 -2.65 -16.07
C LEU A 81 8.26 -3.06 -14.75
N ILE A 82 8.94 -4.20 -14.72
CA ILE A 82 9.67 -4.69 -13.55
C ILE A 82 10.73 -3.67 -13.14
N GLY A 83 11.56 -3.21 -14.08
CA GLY A 83 12.62 -2.24 -13.82
C GLY A 83 12.09 -0.93 -13.22
N THR A 84 11.03 -0.39 -13.82
CA THR A 84 10.40 0.85 -13.34
C THR A 84 9.81 0.68 -11.93
N ASN A 85 9.01 -0.34 -11.72
CA ASN A 85 8.36 -0.58 -10.44
C ASN A 85 9.37 -0.97 -9.34
N ALA A 86 10.45 -1.66 -9.70
CA ALA A 86 11.54 -1.96 -8.77
C ALA A 86 12.18 -0.69 -8.20
N GLY A 87 12.47 0.31 -9.04
CA GLY A 87 12.97 1.61 -8.59
C GLY A 87 12.03 2.30 -7.61
N ILE A 88 10.73 2.30 -7.93
CA ILE A 88 9.69 2.91 -7.08
C ILE A 88 9.60 2.18 -5.72
N VAL A 89 9.41 0.87 -5.72
CA VAL A 89 9.24 0.08 -4.49
C VAL A 89 10.48 0.15 -3.61
N LYS A 90 11.67 0.11 -4.19
CA LYS A 90 12.93 0.28 -3.46
C LYS A 90 12.98 1.62 -2.75
N SER A 91 12.76 2.73 -3.47
CA SER A 91 12.78 4.08 -2.91
C SER A 91 11.74 4.27 -1.79
N VAL A 92 10.53 3.76 -1.99
CA VAL A 92 9.46 3.80 -0.98
C VAL A 92 9.87 3.00 0.26
N THR A 93 10.39 1.79 0.10
CA THR A 93 10.85 0.95 1.22
C THR A 93 11.94 1.63 2.03
N GLU A 94 12.95 2.19 1.37
CA GLU A 94 14.05 2.90 2.03
C GLU A 94 13.56 4.15 2.77
N SER A 95 12.60 4.88 2.20
CA SER A 95 12.04 6.09 2.80
C SER A 95 11.19 5.78 4.03
N ILE A 96 10.37 4.75 3.98
CA ILE A 96 9.55 4.30 5.11
C ILE A 96 10.41 3.82 6.28
N LEU A 97 11.44 3.03 6.01
CA LEU A 97 12.29 2.47 7.08
C LEU A 97 13.10 3.50 7.85
N LYS A 98 13.31 4.70 7.30
CA LYS A 98 13.92 5.82 8.04
C LYS A 98 13.06 6.28 9.21
N HIS A 99 11.75 6.12 9.11
CA HIS A 99 10.77 6.61 10.09
C HIS A 99 10.06 5.48 10.83
N SER A 100 9.97 4.29 10.23
CA SER A 100 9.30 3.11 10.78
C SER A 100 10.16 1.85 10.63
N PRO A 101 11.30 1.75 11.35
CA PRO A 101 12.29 0.69 11.15
C PRO A 101 11.80 -0.70 11.58
N ASN A 102 10.75 -0.78 12.38
CA ASN A 102 10.19 -2.04 12.89
C ASN A 102 8.83 -2.40 12.31
N THR A 103 8.42 -1.77 11.22
CA THR A 103 7.12 -1.99 10.60
C THR A 103 6.97 -3.38 9.97
N ILE A 104 5.72 -3.82 9.79
CA ILE A 104 5.36 -4.93 8.90
C ILE A 104 5.02 -4.33 7.54
N ILE A 105 5.62 -4.82 6.46
CA ILE A 105 5.35 -4.32 5.11
C ILE A 105 4.50 -5.32 4.34
N ILE A 106 3.38 -4.87 3.81
CA ILE A 106 2.51 -5.63 2.90
C ILE A 106 2.68 -5.06 1.50
N VAL A 107 3.20 -5.86 0.59
CA VAL A 107 3.44 -5.47 -0.81
C VAL A 107 2.28 -5.91 -1.68
N VAL A 108 1.64 -4.94 -2.33
CA VAL A 108 0.54 -5.14 -3.30
C VAL A 108 0.98 -4.82 -4.73
N SER A 109 2.07 -4.08 -4.86
CA SER A 109 2.64 -3.64 -6.15
C SER A 109 3.02 -4.80 -7.05
N ASN A 110 2.73 -4.67 -8.36
CA ASN A 110 3.00 -5.71 -9.34
C ASN A 110 4.29 -5.46 -10.16
N PRO A 111 4.98 -6.54 -10.57
CA PRO A 111 4.71 -7.96 -10.28
C PRO A 111 4.98 -8.31 -8.81
N MET A 112 3.96 -8.82 -8.11
CA MET A 112 3.96 -8.93 -6.64
C MET A 112 5.14 -9.75 -6.10
N ASP A 113 5.41 -10.92 -6.63
CA ASP A 113 6.49 -11.80 -6.14
C ASP A 113 7.86 -11.11 -6.24
N THR A 114 8.12 -10.45 -7.39
CA THR A 114 9.37 -9.73 -7.62
C THR A 114 9.50 -8.53 -6.68
N MET A 115 8.43 -7.75 -6.51
CA MET A 115 8.43 -6.58 -5.64
C MET A 115 8.53 -6.98 -4.17
N ASN A 116 7.88 -8.06 -3.75
CA ASN A 116 7.98 -8.60 -2.40
C ASN A 116 9.41 -9.07 -2.09
N TYR A 117 10.04 -9.81 -2.99
CA TYR A 117 11.43 -10.23 -2.85
C TYR A 117 12.40 -9.03 -2.80
N LEU A 118 12.19 -8.03 -3.66
CA LEU A 118 12.97 -6.80 -3.66
C LEU A 118 12.83 -6.06 -2.31
N THR A 119 11.61 -5.93 -1.80
CA THR A 119 11.35 -5.30 -0.50
C THR A 119 12.08 -6.04 0.62
N LEU A 120 12.04 -7.37 0.62
CA LEU A 120 12.78 -8.17 1.59
C LEU A 120 14.29 -7.91 1.52
N LYS A 121 14.86 -7.85 0.32
CA LYS A 121 16.30 -7.60 0.14
C LYS A 121 16.70 -6.17 0.49
N THR A 122 15.85 -5.19 0.18
CA THR A 122 16.12 -3.77 0.45
C THR A 122 15.95 -3.42 1.91
N SER A 123 14.94 -3.99 2.57
CA SER A 123 14.59 -3.65 3.94
C SER A 123 15.57 -4.19 4.98
N GLY A 124 16.19 -5.32 4.73
CA GLY A 124 16.95 -6.04 5.77
C GLY A 124 16.11 -6.59 6.91
N LEU A 125 14.78 -6.43 6.85
CA LEU A 125 13.86 -6.95 7.86
C LEU A 125 13.78 -8.47 7.80
N PRO A 126 13.45 -9.14 8.91
CA PRO A 126 13.21 -10.58 8.90
C PRO A 126 12.00 -10.92 8.02
N LYS A 127 12.07 -12.09 7.35
CA LYS A 127 11.08 -12.51 6.33
C LYS A 127 9.62 -12.53 6.82
N ASN A 128 9.39 -12.71 8.10
CA ASN A 128 8.04 -12.69 8.70
C ASN A 128 7.45 -11.28 8.84
N ARG A 129 8.20 -10.24 8.50
CA ARG A 129 7.72 -8.84 8.46
C ARG A 129 7.45 -8.35 7.05
N ILE A 130 7.70 -9.15 6.01
CA ILE A 130 7.46 -8.77 4.61
C ILE A 130 6.45 -9.76 4.02
N LEU A 131 5.29 -9.24 3.66
CA LEU A 131 4.16 -10.02 3.16
C LEU A 131 3.80 -9.58 1.75
N GLY A 132 3.57 -10.53 0.85
CA GLY A 132 3.04 -10.27 -0.49
C GLY A 132 1.52 -10.54 -0.52
N MET A 133 0.73 -9.56 -0.93
CA MET A 133 -0.72 -9.72 -1.10
C MET A 133 -1.04 -10.07 -2.56
N GLY A 134 -1.38 -11.32 -2.81
CA GLY A 134 -1.73 -11.84 -4.15
C GLY A 134 -2.72 -12.98 -4.06
N GLY A 135 -2.34 -14.07 -3.41
CA GLY A 135 -3.12 -15.30 -3.33
C GLY A 135 -4.53 -15.14 -2.75
N ALA A 136 -4.77 -14.18 -1.87
CA ALA A 136 -6.10 -13.91 -1.32
C ALA A 136 -7.10 -13.51 -2.41
N LEU A 137 -6.69 -12.62 -3.33
CA LEU A 137 -7.52 -12.20 -4.45
C LEU A 137 -7.75 -13.34 -5.46
N ASP A 138 -6.68 -14.06 -5.80
CA ASP A 138 -6.76 -15.14 -6.79
C ASP A 138 -7.59 -16.32 -6.26
N SER A 139 -7.47 -16.66 -4.98
CA SER A 139 -8.31 -17.64 -4.32
C SER A 139 -9.79 -17.25 -4.30
N SER A 140 -10.08 -15.97 -4.07
CA SER A 140 -11.45 -15.45 -4.10
C SER A 140 -12.05 -15.53 -5.50
N ARG A 141 -11.28 -15.18 -6.53
CA ARG A 141 -11.69 -15.32 -7.95
C ARG A 141 -11.94 -16.78 -8.30
N PHE A 142 -11.04 -17.68 -7.90
CA PHE A 142 -11.18 -19.10 -8.16
C PHE A 142 -12.45 -19.67 -7.50
N LYS A 143 -12.72 -19.34 -6.23
CA LYS A 143 -13.95 -19.73 -5.54
C LYS A 143 -15.20 -19.23 -6.27
N TYR A 144 -15.19 -17.99 -6.74
CA TYR A 144 -16.31 -17.46 -7.51
C TYR A 144 -16.59 -18.30 -8.78
N TYR A 145 -15.55 -18.58 -9.58
CA TYR A 145 -15.71 -19.38 -10.81
C TYR A 145 -16.05 -20.85 -10.56
N LEU A 146 -15.81 -21.37 -9.37
CA LEU A 146 -16.28 -22.70 -9.00
C LEU A 146 -17.76 -22.71 -8.60
N SER A 147 -18.35 -21.56 -8.29
CA SER A 147 -19.74 -21.43 -7.83
C SER A 147 -20.75 -21.11 -8.94
N VAL A 148 -20.28 -20.78 -10.13
CA VAL A 148 -21.07 -20.49 -11.33
C VAL A 148 -20.87 -21.53 -12.41
#